data_d12bd9277c7ffff44a8dd2fd98d13978
#
_entry.id   d12bd9277c7ffff44a8dd2fd98d13978
#
_cell.length_a   1.000
_cell.length_b   1.000
_cell.length_c   1.000
_cell.angle_alpha   90.00
_cell.angle_beta   90.00
_cell.angle_gamma   90.00
#
_symmetry.space_group_name_H-M   'P 1'
#
loop_
_entity.id
_entity.type
_entity.pdbx_description
1 polymer ?
#
loop_
_entity_poly.entity_id
_entity_poly.type
_entity_poly.pdbx_seq_one_letter_code
_entity_poly.pdbx_strand_id
1 'polypeptide(L)'
;MLDRMISNSNGKGKKAVYVWIGGIIFGLLFTILIWILGPNLNHFIVTFLPFQGGFSYYWKLPTRNFWTMAIVWAFYLSNQFLIWGVIYWAQKNLTRQKTNPTYDLTKYNLVVIAIMVFFIFLHLIQTQIWFDGLAQDTPILSSMGSVIILLSMVIILMNPIRGVFLGRKASKPYTAIVTDFFRHNHMYIFSWALIYTFWFHPMASYPQLLSGFFYMFLLFTQMSLAYTRVHLDVRWIVTLESWVAIHALIVAFFNTQYFGSVDIWPMFFTGFAFMFVFTYMYALHIKKSTRIIITALYFAFLIWLYIPKPYGLGRDPSFLYRLEFLWIPIILYGLSLLFAGVVYLWYKRKDQIISS
;
A
#
# COMPACT_ATOMS: atom_id res chain seq x y z
N MET A 1 -2.14 -7.67 -20.61
CA MET A 1 -3.06 -6.88 -19.78
C MET A 1 -3.74 -5.81 -20.63
N LEU A 2 -3.00 -4.90 -21.20
CA LEU A 2 -3.49 -3.78 -22.01
C LEU A 2 -4.37 -4.23 -23.17
N ASP A 3 -3.95 -5.23 -23.96
CA ASP A 3 -4.70 -5.73 -25.12
C ASP A 3 -6.09 -6.29 -24.77
N ARG A 4 -6.23 -6.98 -23.62
CA ARG A 4 -7.53 -7.46 -23.16
C ARG A 4 -8.42 -6.33 -22.62
N MET A 5 -7.84 -5.31 -21.98
CA MET A 5 -8.60 -4.13 -21.54
C MET A 5 -9.08 -3.33 -22.75
N ILE A 6 -8.27 -3.27 -23.81
CA ILE A 6 -8.60 -2.58 -25.06
C ILE A 6 -9.58 -3.37 -25.92
N SER A 7 -9.41 -4.70 -26.04
CA SER A 7 -10.26 -5.55 -26.89
C SER A 7 -11.66 -5.77 -26.32
N ASN A 8 -11.81 -5.82 -25.00
CA ASN A 8 -13.11 -6.00 -24.32
C ASN A 8 -13.97 -4.72 -24.26
N SER A 9 -13.46 -3.58 -24.71
CA SER A 9 -14.22 -2.33 -24.81
C SER A 9 -14.80 -2.22 -26.23
N ASN A 10 -16.05 -2.67 -26.44
CA ASN A 10 -16.80 -2.48 -27.68
C ASN A 10 -16.91 -0.98 -28.07
N GLY A 11 -15.80 -0.34 -28.46
CA GLY A 11 -15.77 1.01 -29.04
C GLY A 11 -16.20 2.19 -28.16
N LYS A 12 -16.78 1.95 -26.98
CA LYS A 12 -17.24 2.99 -26.04
C LYS A 12 -16.50 2.84 -24.71
N GLY A 13 -15.75 3.88 -24.31
CA GLY A 13 -15.23 4.04 -22.97
C GLY A 13 -13.86 3.40 -22.68
N LYS A 14 -12.77 4.03 -23.15
CA LYS A 14 -11.38 3.66 -22.77
C LYS A 14 -10.75 4.66 -21.79
N LYS A 15 -11.51 5.66 -21.34
CA LYS A 15 -10.99 6.80 -20.56
C LYS A 15 -10.29 6.36 -19.26
N ALA A 16 -10.84 5.37 -18.56
CA ALA A 16 -10.23 4.84 -17.32
C ALA A 16 -8.89 4.14 -17.61
N VAL A 17 -8.71 3.49 -18.76
CA VAL A 17 -7.43 2.88 -19.15
C VAL A 17 -6.39 3.95 -19.43
N TYR A 18 -6.76 5.03 -20.12
CA TYR A 18 -5.84 6.15 -20.35
C TYR A 18 -5.44 6.84 -19.05
N VAL A 19 -6.39 7.03 -18.13
CA VAL A 19 -6.09 7.57 -16.80
C VAL A 19 -5.18 6.63 -16.01
N TRP A 20 -5.36 5.32 -16.09
CA TRP A 20 -4.48 4.35 -15.47
C TRP A 20 -3.04 4.44 -16.01
N ILE A 21 -2.86 4.46 -17.34
CA ILE A 21 -1.55 4.63 -17.96
C ILE A 21 -0.96 6.00 -17.58
N GLY A 22 -1.76 7.06 -17.72
CA GLY A 22 -1.36 8.42 -17.36
C GLY A 22 -0.93 8.55 -15.90
N GLY A 23 -1.62 7.86 -14.98
CA GLY A 23 -1.28 7.83 -13.57
C GLY A 23 0.07 7.15 -13.29
N ILE A 24 0.38 6.05 -13.99
CA ILE A 24 1.70 5.39 -13.89
C ILE A 24 2.81 6.31 -14.43
N ILE A 25 2.59 6.92 -15.61
CA ILE A 25 3.55 7.85 -16.21
C ILE A 25 3.73 9.08 -15.31
N PHE A 26 2.65 9.66 -14.81
CA PHE A 26 2.68 10.77 -13.87
C PHE A 26 3.50 10.40 -12.63
N GLY A 27 3.25 9.23 -12.03
CA GLY A 27 3.97 8.77 -10.87
C GLY A 27 5.47 8.65 -11.11
N LEU A 28 5.87 8.10 -12.26
CA LEU A 28 7.28 8.00 -12.64
C LEU A 28 7.91 9.39 -12.84
N LEU A 29 7.28 10.24 -13.65
CA LEU A 29 7.80 11.59 -13.93
C LEU A 29 7.84 12.47 -12.68
N PHE A 30 6.85 12.36 -11.81
CA PHE A 30 6.83 13.13 -10.57
C PHE A 30 7.88 12.63 -9.58
N THR A 31 8.15 11.34 -9.53
CA THR A 31 9.27 10.78 -8.73
C THR A 31 10.62 11.28 -9.23
N ILE A 32 10.80 11.36 -10.56
CA ILE A 32 12.00 11.97 -11.17
C ILE A 32 12.08 13.46 -10.79
N LEU A 33 10.97 14.19 -10.79
CA LEU A 33 10.94 15.60 -10.37
C LEU A 33 11.36 15.76 -8.90
N ILE A 34 10.87 14.90 -7.99
CA ILE A 34 11.31 14.88 -6.58
C ILE A 34 12.83 14.66 -6.50
N TRP A 35 13.36 13.72 -7.28
CA TRP A 35 14.80 13.45 -7.32
C TRP A 35 15.61 14.65 -7.83
N ILE A 36 15.17 15.32 -8.90
CA ILE A 36 15.83 16.50 -9.47
C ILE A 36 15.84 17.68 -8.47
N LEU A 37 14.74 17.87 -7.73
CA LEU A 37 14.62 18.96 -6.76
C LEU A 37 15.27 18.64 -5.40
N GLY A 38 15.69 17.39 -5.18
CA GLY A 38 16.31 16.95 -3.93
C GLY A 38 17.49 17.80 -3.45
N PRO A 39 18.45 18.19 -4.31
CA PRO A 39 19.57 19.04 -3.90
C PRO A 39 19.18 20.39 -3.27
N ASN A 40 18.01 20.95 -3.64
CA ASN A 40 17.50 22.18 -3.03
C ASN A 40 17.21 22.03 -1.53
N LEU A 41 17.04 20.79 -1.04
CA LEU A 41 16.76 20.50 0.37
C LEU A 41 18.01 20.41 1.25
N ASN A 42 19.21 20.51 0.67
CA ASN A 42 20.48 20.41 1.40
C ASN A 42 20.68 21.52 2.44
N HIS A 43 19.96 22.64 2.34
CA HIS A 43 19.99 23.70 3.34
C HIS A 43 19.24 23.33 4.64
N PHE A 44 18.35 22.34 4.60
CA PHE A 44 17.78 21.74 5.80
C PHE A 44 18.80 20.76 6.37
N ILE A 45 19.39 21.07 7.50
CA ILE A 45 20.28 20.14 8.21
C ILE A 45 19.38 19.06 8.83
N VAL A 46 19.22 17.96 8.11
CA VAL A 46 18.52 16.80 8.61
C VAL A 46 19.46 16.05 9.53
N THR A 47 19.16 16.01 10.80
CA THR A 47 19.96 15.26 11.77
C THR A 47 19.61 13.79 11.62
N PHE A 48 20.47 13.04 10.94
CA PHE A 48 20.43 11.59 11.02
C PHE A 48 20.87 11.17 12.43
N LEU A 49 19.89 10.84 13.26
CA LEU A 49 20.21 10.26 14.57
C LEU A 49 20.87 8.90 14.33
N PRO A 50 21.96 8.56 15.05
CA PRO A 50 22.51 7.23 15.00
C PRO A 50 21.41 6.23 15.42
N PHE A 51 21.43 5.02 14.85
CA PHE A 51 20.48 3.98 15.20
C PHE A 51 20.52 3.70 16.69
N GLN A 52 19.44 4.07 17.40
CA GLN A 52 19.31 3.91 18.86
C GLN A 52 18.56 2.62 19.24
N GLY A 53 18.37 1.70 18.28
CA GLY A 53 17.49 0.56 18.44
C GLY A 53 16.01 0.89 18.17
N GLY A 54 15.22 -0.13 17.83
CA GLY A 54 13.80 0.05 17.54
C GLY A 54 13.49 0.75 16.21
N PHE A 55 12.29 1.33 16.14
CA PHE A 55 11.80 1.99 14.93
C PHE A 55 12.06 3.49 14.98
N SER A 56 13.23 3.92 14.52
CA SER A 56 13.60 5.34 14.46
C SER A 56 13.19 5.96 13.13
N TYR A 57 12.74 7.22 13.17
CA TYR A 57 12.49 8.02 11.98
C TYR A 57 13.71 8.92 11.68
N TYR A 58 14.26 8.81 10.47
CA TYR A 58 15.55 9.41 10.13
C TYR A 58 15.46 10.83 9.56
N TRP A 59 14.37 11.16 8.87
CA TRP A 59 14.20 12.44 8.17
C TRP A 59 13.51 13.47 9.06
N LYS A 60 14.15 13.84 10.17
CA LYS A 60 13.63 14.83 11.11
C LYS A 60 14.16 16.21 10.81
N LEU A 61 13.28 17.21 10.85
CA LEU A 61 13.66 18.61 10.82
C LEU A 61 14.38 18.95 12.15
N PRO A 62 15.62 19.51 12.12
CA PRO A 62 16.40 19.77 13.35
C PRO A 62 15.77 20.83 14.23
N THR A 63 15.20 21.86 13.63
CA THR A 63 14.46 22.91 14.33
C THR A 63 13.08 23.04 13.73
N ARG A 64 12.08 22.99 14.59
CA ARG A 64 10.68 23.00 14.20
C ARG A 64 9.97 24.13 14.93
N ASN A 65 9.09 24.83 14.23
CA ASN A 65 8.26 25.87 14.82
C ASN A 65 6.77 25.55 14.64
N PHE A 66 5.92 26.34 15.30
CA PHE A 66 4.48 26.16 15.23
C PHE A 66 3.94 26.18 13.79
N TRP A 67 4.47 27.04 12.93
CA TRP A 67 3.96 27.19 11.57
C TRP A 67 4.27 25.98 10.68
N THR A 68 5.47 25.41 10.79
CA THR A 68 5.82 24.20 10.02
C THR A 68 4.88 23.05 10.39
N MET A 69 4.61 22.86 11.69
CA MET A 69 3.66 21.87 12.18
C MET A 69 2.22 22.16 11.73
N ALA A 70 1.72 23.38 11.97
CA ALA A 70 0.35 23.74 11.68
C ALA A 70 0.01 23.59 10.20
N ILE A 71 0.96 23.94 9.30
CA ILE A 71 0.76 23.83 7.86
C ILE A 71 0.64 22.39 7.41
N VAL A 72 1.53 21.49 7.87
CA VAL A 72 1.48 20.08 7.45
C VAL A 72 0.19 19.41 7.96
N TRP A 73 -0.24 19.70 9.19
CA TRP A 73 -1.49 19.21 9.73
C TRP A 73 -2.71 19.76 9.00
N ALA A 74 -2.73 21.06 8.70
CA ALA A 74 -3.83 21.69 7.96
C ALA A 74 -3.96 21.08 6.55
N PHE A 75 -2.87 20.87 5.84
CA PHE A 75 -2.87 20.26 4.51
C PHE A 75 -3.30 18.80 4.54
N TYR A 76 -2.78 18.03 5.49
CA TYR A 76 -3.21 16.63 5.68
C TYR A 76 -4.71 16.54 5.96
N LEU A 77 -5.22 17.27 6.95
CA LEU A 77 -6.62 17.22 7.33
C LEU A 77 -7.54 17.70 6.19
N SER A 78 -7.14 18.78 5.49
CA SER A 78 -7.88 19.27 4.33
C SER A 78 -7.95 18.22 3.22
N ASN A 79 -6.84 17.60 2.86
CA ASN A 79 -6.80 16.54 1.87
C ASN A 79 -7.68 15.34 2.29
N GLN A 80 -7.56 14.92 3.56
CA GLN A 80 -8.29 13.78 4.10
C GLN A 80 -9.81 14.01 4.08
N PHE A 81 -10.28 15.13 4.61
CA PHE A 81 -11.71 15.41 4.69
C PHE A 81 -12.33 15.69 3.32
N LEU A 82 -11.61 16.34 2.39
CA LEU A 82 -12.08 16.50 1.01
C LEU A 82 -12.29 15.14 0.34
N ILE A 83 -11.34 14.22 0.44
CA ILE A 83 -11.48 12.89 -0.15
C ILE A 83 -12.60 12.10 0.52
N TRP A 84 -12.73 12.14 1.85
CA TRP A 84 -13.86 11.50 2.55
C TRP A 84 -15.22 12.08 2.16
N GLY A 85 -15.30 13.39 1.98
CA GLY A 85 -16.52 14.04 1.48
C GLY A 85 -16.90 13.55 0.08
N VAL A 86 -15.91 13.41 -0.83
CA VAL A 86 -16.16 12.90 -2.19
C VAL A 86 -16.53 11.41 -2.17
N ILE A 87 -15.94 10.59 -1.30
CA ILE A 87 -16.32 9.18 -1.12
C ILE A 87 -17.77 9.08 -0.64
N TYR A 88 -18.12 9.85 0.37
CA TYR A 88 -19.50 9.90 0.90
C TYR A 88 -20.53 10.29 -0.18
N TRP A 89 -20.23 11.36 -0.94
CA TRP A 89 -21.08 11.78 -2.05
C TRP A 89 -21.21 10.65 -3.09
N ALA A 90 -20.10 10.01 -3.46
CA ALA A 90 -20.10 8.96 -4.47
C ALA A 90 -20.88 7.72 -4.02
N GLN A 91 -20.79 7.34 -2.76
CA GLN A 91 -21.56 6.22 -2.22
C GLN A 91 -23.07 6.43 -2.33
N LYS A 92 -23.54 7.68 -2.19
CA LYS A 92 -24.94 8.04 -2.35
C LYS A 92 -25.41 8.14 -3.80
N ASN A 93 -24.53 8.62 -4.70
CA ASN A 93 -24.94 9.03 -6.04
C ASN A 93 -24.51 8.05 -7.16
N LEU A 94 -23.54 7.16 -6.90
CA LEU A 94 -22.97 6.26 -7.90
C LEU A 94 -23.35 4.79 -7.69
N THR A 95 -24.55 4.50 -7.23
CA THR A 95 -25.02 3.13 -6.95
C THR A 95 -24.97 2.24 -8.18
N ARG A 96 -25.39 2.76 -9.35
CA ARG A 96 -25.36 2.01 -10.64
C ARG A 96 -23.94 1.66 -11.05
N GLN A 97 -22.99 2.57 -10.92
CA GLN A 97 -21.59 2.35 -11.27
C GLN A 97 -20.91 1.37 -10.29
N LYS A 98 -21.34 1.35 -9.04
CA LYS A 98 -20.87 0.40 -8.04
C LYS A 98 -21.28 -1.04 -8.40
N THR A 99 -22.50 -1.24 -8.89
CA THR A 99 -23.03 -2.57 -9.26
C THR A 99 -22.62 -3.01 -10.67
N ASN A 100 -22.45 -2.05 -11.58
CA ASN A 100 -22.09 -2.33 -12.98
C ASN A 100 -21.01 -1.37 -13.47
N PRO A 101 -19.76 -1.50 -13.03
CA PRO A 101 -18.66 -0.62 -13.41
C PRO A 101 -18.32 -0.76 -14.91
N THR A 102 -17.93 0.36 -15.51
CA THR A 102 -17.50 0.46 -16.91
C THR A 102 -16.05 0.92 -17.00
N TYR A 103 -15.52 1.07 -18.22
CA TYR A 103 -14.22 1.72 -18.47
C TYR A 103 -14.33 3.23 -18.64
N ASP A 104 -15.53 3.82 -18.48
CA ASP A 104 -15.73 5.27 -18.47
C ASP A 104 -15.43 5.86 -17.09
N LEU A 105 -15.03 7.14 -17.11
CA LEU A 105 -14.82 7.91 -15.89
C LEU A 105 -16.15 8.45 -15.35
N THR A 106 -16.28 8.42 -14.05
CA THR A 106 -17.36 9.06 -13.31
C THR A 106 -16.93 10.45 -12.83
N LYS A 107 -17.88 11.25 -12.33
CA LYS A 107 -17.54 12.52 -11.66
C LYS A 107 -16.62 12.32 -10.47
N TYR A 108 -16.77 11.22 -9.73
CA TYR A 108 -15.88 10.85 -8.64
C TYR A 108 -14.42 10.81 -9.12
N ASN A 109 -14.14 10.09 -10.23
CA ASN A 109 -12.78 9.94 -10.72
C ASN A 109 -12.14 11.29 -11.04
N LEU A 110 -12.86 12.17 -11.75
CA LEU A 110 -12.34 13.49 -12.12
C LEU A 110 -12.06 14.37 -10.91
N VAL A 111 -12.97 14.39 -9.93
CA VAL A 111 -12.81 15.20 -8.71
C VAL A 111 -11.65 14.67 -7.86
N VAL A 112 -11.54 13.34 -7.66
CA VAL A 112 -10.44 12.76 -6.89
C VAL A 112 -9.10 13.01 -7.57
N ILE A 113 -9.01 12.86 -8.90
CA ILE A 113 -7.78 13.18 -9.65
C ILE A 113 -7.39 14.65 -9.42
N ALA A 114 -8.33 15.58 -9.56
CA ALA A 114 -8.06 17.01 -9.37
C ALA A 114 -7.56 17.32 -7.95
N ILE A 115 -8.23 16.78 -6.93
CA ILE A 115 -7.83 16.95 -5.53
C ILE A 115 -6.42 16.36 -5.31
N MET A 116 -6.17 15.13 -5.75
CA MET A 116 -4.89 14.48 -5.51
C MET A 116 -3.75 15.17 -6.24
N VAL A 117 -3.92 15.56 -7.50
CA VAL A 117 -2.91 16.32 -8.25
C VAL A 117 -2.60 17.63 -7.52
N PHE A 118 -3.62 18.38 -7.09
CA PHE A 118 -3.43 19.60 -6.32
C PHE A 118 -2.59 19.37 -5.04
N PHE A 119 -2.96 18.37 -4.23
CA PHE A 119 -2.24 18.10 -2.98
C PHE A 119 -0.86 17.48 -3.19
N ILE A 120 -0.63 16.77 -4.29
CA ILE A 120 0.71 16.27 -4.66
C ILE A 120 1.66 17.44 -4.94
N PHE A 121 1.23 18.42 -5.74
CA PHE A 121 2.04 19.63 -5.97
C PHE A 121 2.19 20.46 -4.70
N LEU A 122 1.12 20.60 -3.92
CA LEU A 122 1.16 21.35 -2.67
C LEU A 122 2.15 20.73 -1.67
N HIS A 123 2.21 19.40 -1.58
CA HIS A 123 3.16 18.71 -0.70
C HIS A 123 4.61 18.85 -1.19
N LEU A 124 4.83 18.83 -2.51
CA LEU A 124 6.16 19.11 -3.06
C LEU A 124 6.61 20.54 -2.68
N ILE A 125 5.76 21.54 -2.90
CA ILE A 125 6.03 22.95 -2.53
C ILE A 125 6.25 23.06 -1.02
N GLN A 126 5.39 22.45 -0.21
CA GLN A 126 5.51 22.44 1.24
C GLN A 126 6.85 21.84 1.69
N THR A 127 7.29 20.73 1.09
CA THR A 127 8.60 20.13 1.39
C THR A 127 9.75 21.08 1.03
N GLN A 128 9.69 21.75 -0.13
CA GLN A 128 10.75 22.66 -0.56
C GLN A 128 10.88 23.91 0.34
N ILE A 129 9.79 24.32 1.02
CA ILE A 129 9.78 25.53 1.87
C ILE A 129 10.05 25.17 3.34
N TRP A 130 9.49 24.08 3.86
CA TRP A 130 9.45 23.78 5.31
C TRP A 130 10.04 22.42 5.70
N PHE A 131 10.19 21.49 4.78
CA PHE A 131 10.75 20.15 5.03
C PHE A 131 10.11 19.44 6.24
N ASP A 132 8.82 19.53 6.43
CA ASP A 132 8.13 18.93 7.56
C ASP A 132 7.18 17.81 7.13
N GLY A 133 6.82 16.93 8.06
CA GLY A 133 5.88 15.85 7.85
C GLY A 133 5.26 15.39 9.17
N LEU A 134 4.18 14.62 9.11
CA LEU A 134 3.49 14.09 10.30
C LEU A 134 4.38 13.18 11.15
N ALA A 135 5.45 12.64 10.59
CA ALA A 135 6.44 11.82 11.30
C ALA A 135 7.13 12.53 12.45
N GLN A 136 7.07 13.87 12.48
CA GLN A 136 7.61 14.66 13.59
C GLN A 136 6.74 14.55 14.85
N ASP A 137 5.42 14.37 14.66
CA ASP A 137 4.42 14.39 15.75
C ASP A 137 3.89 13.01 16.11
N THR A 138 4.05 12.05 15.21
CA THR A 138 3.41 10.73 15.32
C THR A 138 4.45 9.61 15.26
N PRO A 139 4.26 8.49 15.97
CA PRO A 139 5.20 7.37 15.93
C PRO A 139 5.31 6.77 14.51
N ILE A 140 6.51 6.34 14.11
CA ILE A 140 6.74 5.67 12.82
C ILE A 140 5.84 4.43 12.64
N LEU A 141 5.52 3.72 13.73
CA LEU A 141 4.63 2.57 13.71
C LEU A 141 3.21 2.92 13.24
N SER A 142 2.78 4.17 13.34
CA SER A 142 1.46 4.59 12.85
C SER A 142 1.37 4.57 11.33
N SER A 143 2.42 4.99 10.62
CA SER A 143 2.49 4.89 9.16
C SER A 143 2.63 3.44 8.70
N MET A 144 3.55 2.67 9.30
CA MET A 144 3.68 1.24 9.01
C MET A 144 2.37 0.48 9.30
N GLY A 145 1.72 0.78 10.43
CA GLY A 145 0.45 0.19 10.82
C GLY A 145 -0.68 0.48 9.84
N SER A 146 -0.73 1.69 9.29
CA SER A 146 -1.75 2.05 8.28
C SER A 146 -1.63 1.20 7.02
N VAL A 147 -0.42 0.94 6.53
CA VAL A 147 -0.16 0.05 5.38
C VAL A 147 -0.49 -1.41 5.72
N ILE A 148 -0.13 -1.88 6.91
CA ILE A 148 -0.44 -3.24 7.38
C ILE A 148 -1.96 -3.44 7.48
N ILE A 149 -2.71 -2.47 7.98
CA ILE A 149 -4.18 -2.48 8.00
C ILE A 149 -4.74 -2.62 6.58
N LEU A 150 -4.23 -1.86 5.62
CA LEU A 150 -4.64 -1.97 4.22
C LEU A 150 -4.43 -3.38 3.66
N LEU A 151 -3.24 -3.93 3.80
CA LEU A 151 -2.91 -5.26 3.27
C LEU A 151 -3.77 -6.34 3.92
N SER A 152 -3.99 -6.25 5.23
CA SER A 152 -4.86 -7.18 5.96
C SER A 152 -6.31 -7.10 5.52
N MET A 153 -6.83 -5.90 5.24
CA MET A 153 -8.17 -5.69 4.69
C MET A 153 -8.31 -6.27 3.27
N VAL A 154 -7.28 -6.12 2.43
CA VAL A 154 -7.30 -6.67 1.06
C VAL A 154 -7.36 -8.19 1.08
N ILE A 155 -6.79 -8.88 2.08
CA ILE A 155 -6.95 -10.33 2.25
C ILE A 155 -8.44 -10.69 2.41
N ILE A 156 -9.19 -9.94 3.22
CA ILE A 156 -10.64 -10.16 3.42
C ILE A 156 -11.39 -9.92 2.10
N LEU A 157 -11.12 -8.80 1.44
CA LEU A 157 -11.80 -8.41 0.20
C LEU A 157 -11.56 -9.39 -0.95
N MET A 158 -10.36 -9.97 -1.02
CA MET A 158 -9.95 -10.88 -2.08
C MET A 158 -10.20 -12.34 -1.77
N ASN A 159 -10.64 -12.70 -0.56
CA ASN A 159 -10.98 -14.08 -0.20
C ASN A 159 -11.99 -14.74 -1.17
N PRO A 160 -13.09 -14.09 -1.60
CA PRO A 160 -14.02 -14.69 -2.56
C PRO A 160 -13.40 -14.97 -3.93
N ILE A 161 -12.34 -14.27 -4.32
CA ILE A 161 -11.70 -14.35 -5.64
C ILE A 161 -10.57 -15.37 -5.65
N ARG A 162 -9.60 -15.26 -4.71
CA ARG A 162 -8.37 -16.05 -4.72
C ARG A 162 -8.20 -16.98 -3.50
N GLY A 163 -9.08 -16.86 -2.52
CA GLY A 163 -8.91 -17.51 -1.22
C GLY A 163 -7.87 -16.79 -0.34
N VAL A 164 -7.67 -17.30 0.87
CA VAL A 164 -6.73 -16.77 1.84
C VAL A 164 -5.37 -17.46 1.71
N PHE A 165 -5.35 -18.77 1.45
CA PHE A 165 -4.13 -19.56 1.39
C PHE A 165 -4.24 -20.67 0.34
N LEU A 166 -3.26 -20.80 -0.56
CA LEU A 166 -3.20 -21.81 -1.64
C LEU A 166 -4.47 -21.89 -2.50
N GLY A 167 -5.13 -20.75 -2.72
CA GLY A 167 -6.40 -20.70 -3.47
C GLY A 167 -7.64 -21.17 -2.69
N ARG A 168 -7.48 -21.57 -1.43
CA ARG A 168 -8.57 -22.04 -0.58
C ARG A 168 -9.29 -20.87 0.06
N LYS A 169 -10.59 -20.76 -0.18
CA LYS A 169 -11.44 -19.74 0.43
C LYS A 169 -11.65 -20.09 1.91
N ALA A 170 -11.42 -19.11 2.77
CA ALA A 170 -11.76 -19.25 4.18
C ALA A 170 -13.27 -19.05 4.38
N SER A 171 -13.84 -19.80 5.33
CA SER A 171 -15.25 -19.72 5.73
C SER A 171 -15.42 -18.68 6.86
N LYS A 172 -15.87 -19.11 8.04
CA LYS A 172 -15.95 -18.21 9.20
C LYS A 172 -14.55 -17.84 9.70
N PRO A 173 -14.29 -16.56 10.07
CA PRO A 173 -15.22 -15.40 10.06
C PRO A 173 -15.36 -14.68 8.71
N TYR A 174 -14.72 -15.10 7.62
CA TYR A 174 -14.70 -14.43 6.30
C TYR A 174 -16.00 -14.65 5.52
N THR A 175 -17.16 -14.39 6.13
CA THR A 175 -18.47 -14.54 5.53
C THR A 175 -18.78 -13.47 4.49
N ALA A 176 -19.82 -13.66 3.67
CA ALA A 176 -20.26 -12.65 2.71
C ALA A 176 -20.59 -11.32 3.37
N ILE A 177 -21.26 -11.33 4.54
CA ILE A 177 -21.63 -10.13 5.28
C ILE A 177 -20.39 -9.32 5.74
N VAL A 178 -19.33 -10.02 6.19
CA VAL A 178 -18.07 -9.40 6.58
C VAL A 178 -17.36 -8.79 5.35
N THR A 179 -17.32 -9.54 4.25
CA THR A 179 -16.72 -9.04 2.99
C THR A 179 -17.48 -7.82 2.47
N ASP A 180 -18.79 -7.80 2.55
CA ASP A 180 -19.63 -6.69 2.11
C ASP A 180 -19.46 -5.45 3.02
N PHE A 181 -19.30 -5.65 4.33
CA PHE A 181 -18.94 -4.57 5.24
C PHE A 181 -17.62 -3.89 4.82
N PHE A 182 -16.57 -4.68 4.61
CA PHE A 182 -15.29 -4.14 4.16
C PHE A 182 -15.37 -3.53 2.75
N ARG A 183 -16.10 -4.16 1.83
CA ARG A 183 -16.34 -3.60 0.49
C ARG A 183 -17.08 -2.26 0.53
N HIS A 184 -17.96 -2.04 1.48
CA HIS A 184 -18.64 -0.76 1.66
C HIS A 184 -17.72 0.32 2.21
N ASN A 185 -16.84 -0.05 3.14
CA ASN A 185 -16.04 0.90 3.91
C ASN A 185 -14.59 1.03 3.44
N HIS A 186 -14.09 0.14 2.56
CA HIS A 186 -12.68 0.08 2.19
C HIS A 186 -12.12 1.40 1.67
N MET A 187 -12.91 2.18 0.94
CA MET A 187 -12.45 3.46 0.38
C MET A 187 -12.07 4.48 1.46
N TYR A 188 -12.78 4.51 2.59
CA TYR A 188 -12.44 5.40 3.71
C TYR A 188 -11.13 4.98 4.38
N ILE A 189 -10.98 3.67 4.65
CA ILE A 189 -9.77 3.11 5.28
C ILE A 189 -8.59 3.25 4.34
N PHE A 190 -8.77 2.92 3.06
CA PHE A 190 -7.75 2.99 2.02
C PHE A 190 -7.26 4.43 1.83
N SER A 191 -8.16 5.39 1.64
CA SER A 191 -7.79 6.79 1.49
C SER A 191 -7.11 7.35 2.73
N TRP A 192 -7.58 6.98 3.94
CA TRP A 192 -6.93 7.40 5.18
C TRP A 192 -5.48 6.91 5.24
N ALA A 193 -5.25 5.62 5.06
CA ALA A 193 -3.90 5.08 5.14
C ALA A 193 -2.96 5.68 4.10
N LEU A 194 -3.46 5.91 2.87
CA LEU A 194 -2.67 6.53 1.80
C LEU A 194 -2.34 7.99 2.09
N ILE A 195 -3.33 8.81 2.41
CA ILE A 195 -3.15 10.25 2.62
C ILE A 195 -2.30 10.48 3.88
N TYR A 196 -2.52 9.69 4.93
CA TYR A 196 -1.71 9.74 6.15
C TYR A 196 -0.23 9.42 5.87
N THR A 197 0.05 8.33 5.17
CA THR A 197 1.42 7.93 4.81
C THR A 197 2.06 8.94 3.84
N PHE A 198 1.27 9.50 2.93
CA PHE A 198 1.74 10.52 1.99
C PHE A 198 2.24 11.79 2.71
N TRP A 199 1.49 12.32 3.67
CA TRP A 199 1.88 13.48 4.47
C TRP A 199 2.86 13.17 5.61
N PHE A 200 3.13 11.87 5.83
CA PHE A 200 4.05 11.43 6.88
C PHE A 200 5.50 11.80 6.58
N HIS A 201 5.91 11.71 5.33
CA HIS A 201 7.28 11.91 4.87
C HIS A 201 7.44 13.18 4.04
N PRO A 202 8.57 13.91 4.16
CA PRO A 202 8.91 14.95 3.20
C PRO A 202 9.23 14.34 1.83
N MET A 203 8.93 15.04 0.74
CA MET A 203 9.27 14.63 -0.64
C MET A 203 10.75 14.86 -0.93
N ALA A 204 11.63 14.04 -0.36
CA ALA A 204 13.07 14.14 -0.51
C ALA A 204 13.67 13.01 -1.37
N SER A 205 14.87 13.22 -1.90
CA SER A 205 15.52 12.37 -2.91
C SER A 205 16.25 11.13 -2.36
N TYR A 206 15.86 10.64 -1.20
CA TYR A 206 16.38 9.38 -0.67
C TYR A 206 15.71 8.18 -1.36
N PRO A 207 16.45 7.09 -1.69
CA PRO A 207 15.88 5.94 -2.40
C PRO A 207 14.64 5.35 -1.72
N GLN A 208 14.62 5.32 -0.38
CA GLN A 208 13.49 4.86 0.42
C GLN A 208 12.24 5.71 0.17
N LEU A 209 12.40 7.05 0.19
CA LEU A 209 11.32 8.00 -0.02
C LEU A 209 10.87 8.00 -1.48
N LEU A 210 11.80 8.02 -2.43
CA LEU A 210 11.48 7.97 -3.87
C LEU A 210 10.67 6.73 -4.23
N SER A 211 11.09 5.54 -3.76
CA SER A 211 10.34 4.31 -3.98
C SER A 211 8.97 4.33 -3.30
N GLY A 212 8.88 4.95 -2.12
CA GLY A 212 7.63 5.15 -1.38
C GLY A 212 6.68 6.08 -2.11
N PHE A 213 7.12 7.24 -2.55
CA PHE A 213 6.28 8.17 -3.31
C PHE A 213 5.83 7.59 -4.65
N PHE A 214 6.70 6.90 -5.38
CA PHE A 214 6.27 6.21 -6.59
C PHE A 214 5.15 5.20 -6.29
N TYR A 215 5.30 4.38 -5.26
CA TYR A 215 4.26 3.45 -4.84
C TYR A 215 2.97 4.16 -4.42
N MET A 216 3.07 5.26 -3.66
CA MET A 216 1.91 6.08 -3.31
C MET A 216 1.17 6.61 -4.54
N PHE A 217 1.87 7.06 -5.59
CA PHE A 217 1.24 7.52 -6.83
C PHE A 217 0.50 6.40 -7.57
N LEU A 218 1.04 5.17 -7.55
CA LEU A 218 0.31 4.01 -8.07
C LEU A 218 -0.97 3.75 -7.27
N LEU A 219 -0.91 3.84 -5.94
CA LEU A 219 -2.06 3.65 -5.07
C LEU A 219 -3.08 4.80 -5.19
N PHE A 220 -2.64 6.05 -5.37
CA PHE A 220 -3.54 7.17 -5.70
C PHE A 220 -4.23 6.97 -7.05
N THR A 221 -3.52 6.40 -8.03
CA THR A 221 -4.14 6.00 -9.30
C THR A 221 -5.22 4.95 -9.08
N GLN A 222 -4.96 3.92 -8.26
CA GLN A 222 -5.96 2.92 -7.87
C GLN A 222 -7.18 3.55 -7.18
N MET A 223 -6.97 4.46 -6.24
CA MET A 223 -8.05 5.18 -5.54
C MET A 223 -8.86 6.06 -6.50
N SER A 224 -8.18 6.79 -7.37
CA SER A 224 -8.82 7.67 -8.35
C SER A 224 -9.68 6.92 -9.37
N LEU A 225 -9.40 5.63 -9.61
CA LEU A 225 -10.13 4.79 -10.56
C LEU A 225 -11.27 3.99 -9.92
N ALA A 226 -11.62 4.22 -8.65
CA ALA A 226 -12.78 3.56 -8.05
C ALA A 226 -14.04 3.76 -8.90
N TYR A 227 -14.97 2.81 -8.81
CA TYR A 227 -16.18 2.74 -9.65
C TYR A 227 -15.93 2.43 -11.14
N THR A 228 -14.70 2.11 -11.54
CA THR A 228 -14.36 1.66 -12.90
C THR A 228 -13.93 0.18 -12.91
N ARG A 229 -13.93 -0.45 -14.09
CA ARG A 229 -13.44 -1.83 -14.26
C ARG A 229 -11.93 -1.95 -14.04
N VAL A 230 -11.17 -0.88 -14.27
CA VAL A 230 -9.72 -0.88 -14.04
C VAL A 230 -9.41 -1.07 -12.56
N HIS A 231 -10.17 -0.42 -11.67
CA HIS A 231 -10.05 -0.57 -10.23
C HIS A 231 -10.23 -2.03 -9.76
N LEU A 232 -11.03 -2.81 -10.48
CA LEU A 232 -11.36 -4.20 -10.17
C LEU A 232 -10.46 -5.21 -10.93
N ASP A 233 -9.52 -4.75 -11.78
CA ASP A 233 -8.63 -5.69 -12.48
C ASP A 233 -7.70 -6.38 -11.50
N VAL A 234 -7.87 -7.69 -11.40
CA VAL A 234 -7.15 -8.53 -10.43
C VAL A 234 -5.63 -8.49 -10.63
N ARG A 235 -5.18 -8.36 -11.88
CA ARG A 235 -3.73 -8.29 -12.18
C ARG A 235 -3.13 -6.98 -11.69
N TRP A 236 -3.88 -5.87 -11.83
CA TRP A 236 -3.48 -4.58 -11.29
C TRP A 236 -3.42 -4.62 -9.76
N ILE A 237 -4.44 -5.20 -9.11
CA ILE A 237 -4.46 -5.36 -7.64
C ILE A 237 -3.25 -6.19 -7.19
N VAL A 238 -2.98 -7.34 -7.81
CA VAL A 238 -1.81 -8.17 -7.47
C VAL A 238 -0.48 -7.45 -7.72
N THR A 239 -0.40 -6.62 -8.76
CA THR A 239 0.78 -5.77 -9.00
C THR A 239 1.01 -4.81 -7.84
N LEU A 240 -0.03 -4.12 -7.37
CA LEU A 240 0.07 -3.20 -6.24
C LEU A 240 0.44 -3.91 -4.94
N GLU A 241 -0.17 -5.06 -4.65
CA GLU A 241 0.17 -5.88 -3.48
C GLU A 241 1.60 -6.42 -3.53
N SER A 242 2.11 -6.73 -4.73
CA SER A 242 3.49 -7.22 -4.91
C SER A 242 4.51 -6.08 -4.86
N TRP A 243 4.11 -4.86 -5.25
CA TRP A 243 5.01 -3.70 -5.24
C TRP A 243 5.45 -3.33 -3.82
N VAL A 244 4.62 -3.59 -2.82
CA VAL A 244 5.01 -3.37 -1.42
C VAL A 244 6.26 -4.15 -1.03
N ALA A 245 6.48 -5.34 -1.59
CA ALA A 245 7.68 -6.13 -1.36
C ALA A 245 8.93 -5.42 -1.89
N ILE A 246 8.84 -4.83 -3.08
CA ILE A 246 9.94 -4.07 -3.70
C ILE A 246 10.25 -2.83 -2.85
N HIS A 247 9.23 -2.07 -2.47
CA HIS A 247 9.40 -0.90 -1.63
C HIS A 247 10.02 -1.26 -0.26
N ALA A 248 9.48 -2.27 0.42
CA ALA A 248 9.99 -2.70 1.71
C ALA A 248 11.43 -3.21 1.64
N LEU A 249 11.81 -3.91 0.56
CA LEU A 249 13.18 -4.32 0.30
C LEU A 249 14.11 -3.12 0.16
N ILE A 250 13.73 -2.12 -0.65
CA ILE A 250 14.50 -0.88 -0.83
C ILE A 250 14.67 -0.16 0.50
N VAL A 251 13.59 0.01 1.26
CA VAL A 251 13.64 0.65 2.59
C VAL A 251 14.58 -0.07 3.53
N ALA A 252 14.44 -1.40 3.68
CA ALA A 252 15.25 -2.16 4.60
C ALA A 252 16.73 -2.16 4.20
N PHE A 253 17.03 -2.33 2.91
CA PHE A 253 18.40 -2.34 2.41
C PHE A 253 19.10 -0.98 2.63
N PHE A 254 18.49 0.11 2.20
CA PHE A 254 19.10 1.43 2.33
C PHE A 254 19.13 1.94 3.77
N ASN A 255 18.18 1.55 4.63
CA ASN A 255 18.27 1.87 6.05
C ASN A 255 19.50 1.21 6.69
N THR A 256 19.84 -0.02 6.32
CA THR A 256 21.07 -0.65 6.78
C THR A 256 22.30 0.10 6.29
N GLN A 257 22.33 0.51 5.02
CA GLN A 257 23.48 1.18 4.41
C GLN A 257 23.68 2.60 4.96
N TYR A 258 22.61 3.39 5.09
CA TYR A 258 22.74 4.81 5.47
C TYR A 258 22.70 5.07 6.97
N PHE A 259 22.01 4.21 7.73
CA PHE A 259 21.72 4.49 9.13
C PHE A 259 22.24 3.40 10.08
N GLY A 260 22.92 2.39 9.56
CA GLY A 260 23.46 1.28 10.37
C GLY A 260 22.38 0.45 11.07
N SER A 261 21.15 0.43 10.53
CA SER A 261 20.08 -0.39 11.10
C SER A 261 20.40 -1.89 10.96
N VAL A 262 19.72 -2.71 11.77
CA VAL A 262 19.82 -4.17 11.64
C VAL A 262 19.41 -4.60 10.24
N ASP A 263 20.16 -5.54 9.66
CA ASP A 263 19.88 -6.09 8.34
C ASP A 263 18.61 -6.96 8.35
N ILE A 264 17.48 -6.33 8.03
CA ILE A 264 16.15 -6.95 8.03
C ILE A 264 15.53 -7.09 6.64
N TRP A 265 16.26 -6.74 5.57
CA TRP A 265 15.72 -6.87 4.22
C TRP A 265 15.32 -8.31 3.86
N PRO A 266 16.02 -9.38 4.35
CA PRO A 266 15.59 -10.74 4.04
C PRO A 266 14.23 -11.08 4.64
N MET A 267 13.92 -10.57 5.85
CA MET A 267 12.62 -10.73 6.49
C MET A 267 11.49 -10.12 5.64
N PHE A 268 11.70 -8.89 5.17
CA PHE A 268 10.70 -8.23 4.33
C PHE A 268 10.55 -8.94 2.98
N PHE A 269 11.66 -9.23 2.31
CA PHE A 269 11.61 -9.88 1.01
C PHE A 269 10.96 -11.26 1.08
N THR A 270 11.42 -12.13 1.99
CA THR A 270 10.91 -13.50 2.10
C THR A 270 9.48 -13.53 2.61
N GLY A 271 9.10 -12.65 3.53
CA GLY A 271 7.74 -12.53 4.05
C GLY A 271 6.73 -12.06 3.00
N PHE A 272 7.05 -11.04 2.20
CA PHE A 272 6.17 -10.63 1.11
C PHE A 272 6.20 -11.59 -0.08
N ALA A 273 7.34 -12.22 -0.37
CA ALA A 273 7.40 -13.31 -1.36
C ALA A 273 6.54 -14.50 -0.93
N PHE A 274 6.50 -14.82 0.37
CA PHE A 274 5.54 -15.80 0.92
C PHE A 274 4.10 -15.40 0.58
N MET A 275 3.72 -14.15 0.85
CA MET A 275 2.37 -13.67 0.53
C MET A 275 2.05 -13.80 -0.96
N PHE A 276 3.01 -13.48 -1.83
CA PHE A 276 2.84 -13.68 -3.27
C PHE A 276 2.62 -15.15 -3.62
N VAL A 277 3.53 -16.04 -3.16
CA VAL A 277 3.56 -17.47 -3.49
C VAL A 277 2.34 -18.21 -2.94
N PHE A 278 1.92 -17.91 -1.72
CA PHE A 278 0.86 -18.67 -1.04
C PHE A 278 -0.52 -18.01 -1.10
N THR A 279 -0.60 -16.74 -1.54
CA THR A 279 -1.88 -16.02 -1.59
C THR A 279 -2.10 -15.31 -2.93
N TYR A 280 -1.23 -14.34 -3.30
CA TYR A 280 -1.55 -13.40 -4.38
C TYR A 280 -1.58 -14.04 -5.76
N MET A 281 -0.66 -14.96 -6.07
CA MET A 281 -0.61 -15.62 -7.38
C MET A 281 -1.85 -16.46 -7.70
N TYR A 282 -2.66 -16.83 -6.69
CA TYR A 282 -3.90 -17.60 -6.91
C TYR A 282 -5.05 -16.76 -7.49
N ALA A 283 -4.91 -15.44 -7.49
CA ALA A 283 -5.79 -14.55 -8.24
C ALA A 283 -5.48 -14.53 -9.75
N LEU A 284 -4.26 -14.93 -10.14
CA LEU A 284 -3.79 -14.90 -11.52
C LEU A 284 -4.12 -16.20 -12.24
N HIS A 285 -4.47 -16.09 -13.54
CA HIS A 285 -4.74 -17.25 -14.40
C HIS A 285 -3.42 -17.85 -14.93
N ILE A 286 -2.58 -18.36 -14.02
CA ILE A 286 -1.30 -19.02 -14.35
C ILE A 286 -1.43 -20.54 -14.21
N LYS A 287 -0.68 -21.28 -15.04
CA LYS A 287 -0.69 -22.75 -15.06
C LYS A 287 -0.18 -23.31 -13.73
N LYS A 288 -0.68 -24.51 -13.35
CA LYS A 288 -0.25 -25.20 -12.13
C LYS A 288 1.28 -25.43 -12.12
N SER A 289 1.86 -25.82 -13.25
CA SER A 289 3.31 -26.01 -13.39
C SER A 289 4.09 -24.73 -13.07
N THR A 290 3.65 -23.58 -13.58
CA THR A 290 4.27 -22.28 -13.27
C THR A 290 4.18 -21.94 -11.78
N ARG A 291 3.06 -22.23 -11.12
CA ARG A 291 2.95 -22.04 -9.66
C ARG A 291 3.92 -22.93 -8.89
N ILE A 292 4.08 -24.19 -9.30
CA ILE A 292 5.06 -25.11 -8.70
C ILE A 292 6.48 -24.58 -8.88
N ILE A 293 6.84 -24.10 -10.07
CA ILE A 293 8.17 -23.52 -10.33
C ILE A 293 8.40 -22.29 -9.43
N ILE A 294 7.46 -21.37 -9.35
CA ILE A 294 7.57 -20.18 -8.50
C ILE A 294 7.74 -20.59 -7.03
N THR A 295 6.98 -21.57 -6.57
CA THR A 295 7.08 -22.09 -5.19
C THR A 295 8.45 -22.75 -4.95
N ALA A 296 8.94 -23.53 -5.90
CA ALA A 296 10.26 -24.16 -5.81
C ALA A 296 11.39 -23.10 -5.78
N LEU A 297 11.30 -22.06 -6.61
CA LEU A 297 12.24 -20.94 -6.59
C LEU A 297 12.23 -20.19 -5.25
N TYR A 298 11.06 -20.00 -4.64
CA TYR A 298 10.96 -19.40 -3.32
C TYR A 298 11.70 -20.22 -2.26
N PHE A 299 11.48 -21.54 -2.21
CA PHE A 299 12.19 -22.40 -1.26
C PHE A 299 13.69 -22.51 -1.57
N ALA A 300 14.07 -22.56 -2.86
CA ALA A 300 15.48 -22.54 -3.25
C ALA A 300 16.18 -21.26 -2.79
N PHE A 301 15.49 -20.09 -2.91
CA PHE A 301 15.99 -18.82 -2.39
C PHE A 301 16.12 -18.83 -0.86
N LEU A 302 15.12 -19.36 -0.14
CA LEU A 302 15.18 -19.48 1.33
C LEU A 302 16.38 -20.34 1.75
N ILE A 303 16.62 -21.47 1.09
CA ILE A 303 17.76 -22.33 1.37
C ILE A 303 19.07 -21.59 1.10
N TRP A 304 19.19 -20.96 -0.09
CA TRP A 304 20.38 -20.20 -0.49
C TRP A 304 20.72 -19.06 0.49
N LEU A 305 19.73 -18.45 1.08
CA LEU A 305 19.89 -17.37 2.06
C LEU A 305 20.73 -17.78 3.26
N TYR A 306 20.58 -19.04 3.72
CA TYR A 306 21.26 -19.58 4.91
C TYR A 306 22.48 -20.45 4.59
N ILE A 307 22.76 -20.74 3.32
CA ILE A 307 24.00 -21.43 2.95
C ILE A 307 25.18 -20.50 3.23
N PRO A 308 26.27 -21.01 3.89
CA PRO A 308 27.45 -20.21 4.16
C PRO A 308 28.09 -19.63 2.89
N LYS A 309 28.75 -18.48 3.03
CA LYS A 309 29.62 -17.94 1.94
C LYS A 309 30.76 -18.92 1.64
N PRO A 310 31.24 -19.02 0.40
CA PRO A 310 30.86 -18.20 -0.78
C PRO A 310 29.65 -18.73 -1.57
N TYR A 311 29.05 -19.87 -1.19
CA TYR A 311 28.04 -20.58 -1.98
C TYR A 311 26.61 -20.00 -1.76
N GLY A 312 26.38 -19.33 -0.65
CA GLY A 312 25.12 -18.68 -0.31
C GLY A 312 25.32 -17.28 0.26
N LEU A 313 24.24 -16.70 0.78
CA LEU A 313 24.30 -15.35 1.40
C LEU A 313 24.96 -15.37 2.77
N GLY A 314 24.97 -16.51 3.46
CA GLY A 314 25.59 -16.68 4.77
C GLY A 314 24.86 -15.96 5.90
N ARG A 315 23.51 -15.89 5.81
CA ARG A 315 22.70 -15.35 6.89
C ARG A 315 22.77 -16.22 8.12
N ASP A 316 22.84 -15.60 9.30
CA ASP A 316 22.90 -16.31 10.57
C ASP A 316 21.66 -17.23 10.73
N PRO A 317 21.86 -18.55 10.95
CA PRO A 317 20.77 -19.50 11.16
C PRO A 317 19.82 -19.17 12.31
N SER A 318 20.24 -18.32 13.28
CA SER A 318 19.36 -17.87 14.36
C SER A 318 18.11 -17.17 13.86
N PHE A 319 18.17 -16.47 12.71
CA PHE A 319 17.02 -15.83 12.09
C PHE A 319 16.02 -16.84 11.50
N LEU A 320 16.50 -18.01 11.05
CA LEU A 320 15.62 -19.10 10.63
C LEU A 320 14.82 -19.66 11.82
N TYR A 321 15.49 -19.90 12.96
CA TYR A 321 14.81 -20.36 14.18
C TYR A 321 13.81 -19.33 14.74
N ARG A 322 14.06 -18.05 14.51
CA ARG A 322 13.10 -16.96 14.82
C ARG A 322 11.98 -16.81 13.81
N LEU A 323 11.93 -17.69 12.78
CA LEU A 323 10.90 -17.71 11.73
C LEU A 323 10.76 -16.36 11.00
N GLU A 324 11.88 -15.65 10.73
CA GLU A 324 11.85 -14.30 10.16
C GLU A 324 11.04 -14.22 8.86
N PHE A 325 11.05 -15.27 8.03
CA PHE A 325 10.30 -15.33 6.78
C PHE A 325 8.77 -15.44 6.95
N LEU A 326 8.29 -15.69 8.18
CA LEU A 326 6.87 -15.78 8.52
C LEU A 326 6.31 -14.55 9.26
N TRP A 327 7.14 -13.63 9.71
CA TRP A 327 6.65 -12.47 10.47
C TRP A 327 5.61 -11.65 9.70
N ILE A 328 5.88 -11.34 8.42
CA ILE A 328 4.93 -10.60 7.59
C ILE A 328 3.62 -11.37 7.39
N PRO A 329 3.63 -12.66 6.96
CA PRO A 329 2.41 -13.46 6.86
C PRO A 329 1.65 -13.57 8.18
N ILE A 330 2.33 -13.82 9.29
CA ILE A 330 1.68 -13.94 10.61
C ILE A 330 0.93 -12.67 10.97
N ILE A 331 1.56 -11.51 10.81
CA ILE A 331 0.94 -10.22 11.09
C ILE A 331 -0.26 -9.99 10.17
N LEU A 332 -0.10 -10.17 8.85
CA LEU A 332 -1.15 -9.88 7.87
C LEU A 332 -2.36 -10.83 8.03
N TYR A 333 -2.14 -12.13 8.17
CA TYR A 333 -3.22 -13.10 8.41
C TYR A 333 -3.86 -12.92 9.78
N GLY A 334 -3.03 -12.67 10.82
CA GLY A 334 -3.52 -12.46 12.18
C GLY A 334 -4.44 -11.23 12.28
N LEU A 335 -4.03 -10.10 11.71
CA LEU A 335 -4.87 -8.90 11.67
C LEU A 335 -6.08 -9.06 10.76
N SER A 336 -5.94 -9.73 9.61
CA SER A 336 -7.07 -10.05 8.74
C SER A 336 -8.13 -10.89 9.48
N LEU A 337 -7.69 -11.91 10.24
CA LEU A 337 -8.56 -12.74 11.06
C LEU A 337 -9.22 -11.94 12.19
N LEU A 338 -8.45 -11.09 12.87
CA LEU A 338 -8.95 -10.21 13.93
C LEU A 338 -10.04 -9.26 13.40
N PHE A 339 -9.78 -8.55 12.30
CA PHE A 339 -10.74 -7.62 11.73
C PHE A 339 -11.99 -8.32 11.23
N ALA A 340 -11.85 -9.44 10.52
CA ALA A 340 -12.99 -10.24 10.09
C ALA A 340 -13.78 -10.79 11.30
N GLY A 341 -13.09 -11.25 12.34
CA GLY A 341 -13.68 -11.75 13.58
C GLY A 341 -14.49 -10.69 14.32
N VAL A 342 -13.95 -9.49 14.50
CA VAL A 342 -14.64 -8.37 15.15
C VAL A 342 -15.94 -8.02 14.42
N VAL A 343 -15.88 -7.86 13.09
CA VAL A 343 -17.07 -7.54 12.28
C VAL A 343 -18.07 -8.68 12.29
N TYR A 344 -17.61 -9.95 12.20
CA TYR A 344 -18.48 -11.14 12.27
C TYR A 344 -19.23 -11.21 13.61
N LEU A 345 -18.53 -11.03 14.74
CA LEU A 345 -19.13 -11.05 16.07
C LEU A 345 -20.11 -9.90 16.29
N TRP A 346 -19.80 -8.71 15.75
CA TRP A 346 -20.69 -7.57 15.80
C TRP A 346 -22.03 -7.83 15.10
N TYR A 347 -22.01 -8.39 13.89
CA TYR A 347 -23.24 -8.77 13.18
C TYR A 347 -24.00 -9.89 13.89
N LYS A 348 -23.28 -10.94 14.36
CA LYS A 348 -23.92 -12.04 15.09
C LYS A 348 -24.67 -11.57 16.35
N ARG A 349 -24.10 -10.63 17.10
CA ARG A 349 -24.78 -10.04 18.27
C ARG A 349 -26.00 -9.23 17.85
N LYS A 350 -25.89 -8.46 16.77
CA LYS A 350 -27.02 -7.66 16.27
C LYS A 350 -28.20 -8.53 15.84
N ASP A 351 -27.94 -9.63 15.14
CA ASP A 351 -28.98 -10.58 14.72
C ASP A 351 -29.64 -11.26 15.92
N GLN A 352 -28.89 -11.60 16.97
CA GLN A 352 -29.42 -12.15 18.22
C GLN A 352 -30.33 -11.15 18.96
N ILE A 353 -29.98 -9.87 18.98
CA ILE A 353 -30.80 -8.82 19.61
C ILE A 353 -32.09 -8.58 18.83
N ILE A 354 -32.09 -8.71 17.50
CA ILE A 354 -33.28 -8.52 16.65
C ILE A 354 -34.21 -9.74 16.75
N SER A 355 -33.68 -10.92 17.04
CA SER A 355 -34.43 -12.19 17.16
C SER A 355 -34.93 -12.49 18.58
N SER A 356 -34.52 -11.73 19.58
CA SER A 356 -35.00 -11.77 20.98
C SER A 356 -36.07 -10.71 21.22
#